data_f5b4e6ddd87469a2c32276c3734f6ae5
#
_entry.id   f5b4e6ddd87469a2c32276c3734f6ae5
#
_cell.length_a   1.000
_cell.length_b   1.000
_cell.length_c   1.000
_cell.angle_alpha   90.00
_cell.angle_beta   90.00
_cell.angle_gamma   90.00
#
_symmetry.space_group_name_H-M   'P 1'
#
loop_
_entity.id
_entity.type
_entity.pdbx_description
1 polymer ?
#
loop_
_entity_poly.entity_id
_entity_poly.type
_entity_poly.pdbx_seq_one_letter_code
_entity_poly.pdbx_strand_id
1 'polypeptide(L)'
;MADLPYGMHWMLATPFSKNEEIDFESLNKIIEQAKSSCCAGVVGLGVMGEASKLTDRERDKVAKKIISVAGELPVTLGTTGNGTKTVVERSRFAENVGASAVMISAPSMLKPNLNALLIIFITSQNP
;
A
#
# COMPACT_ATOMS: atom_id res chain seq x y z
N MET A 1 -3.41 8.86 11.91
CA MET A 1 -2.16 8.43 11.25
C MET A 1 -0.99 9.10 11.94
N ALA A 2 0.06 8.35 12.20
CA ALA A 2 1.29 8.90 12.77
C ALA A 2 2.08 9.66 11.70
N ASP A 3 2.88 10.65 12.11
CA ASP A 3 3.82 11.28 11.20
C ASP A 3 4.83 10.26 10.70
N LEU A 4 4.99 10.18 9.38
CA LEU A 4 5.99 9.29 8.79
C LEU A 4 7.40 9.83 9.09
N PRO A 5 8.34 8.97 9.51
CA PRO A 5 9.71 9.40 9.77
C PRO A 5 10.37 9.89 8.48
N TYR A 6 11.24 10.87 8.62
CA TYR A 6 12.06 11.38 7.53
C TYR A 6 13.07 10.31 7.10
N GLY A 7 13.21 10.08 5.81
CA GLY A 7 14.18 9.13 5.30
C GLY A 7 13.69 8.36 4.07
N MET A 8 14.46 7.36 3.69
CA MET A 8 14.13 6.49 2.57
C MET A 8 13.06 5.48 2.97
N HIS A 9 11.99 5.42 2.20
CA HIS A 9 10.97 4.39 2.30
C HIS A 9 11.13 3.38 1.16
N TRP A 10 11.33 2.11 1.50
CA TRP A 10 11.57 1.06 0.51
C TRP A 10 10.25 0.62 -0.14
N MET A 11 10.16 0.78 -1.46
CA MET A 11 9.01 0.30 -2.24
C MET A 11 9.11 -1.22 -2.42
N LEU A 12 8.19 -1.97 -1.81
CA LEU A 12 8.19 -3.43 -1.86
C LEU A 12 7.61 -3.93 -3.20
N ALA A 13 8.29 -4.90 -3.80
CA ALA A 13 7.74 -5.71 -4.89
C ALA A 13 6.83 -6.80 -4.31
N THR A 14 5.86 -7.28 -5.08
CA THR A 14 5.09 -8.47 -4.77
C THR A 14 5.64 -9.64 -5.57
N PRO A 15 6.37 -10.58 -4.94
CA PRO A 15 6.91 -11.73 -5.65
C PRO A 15 5.82 -12.76 -5.95
N PHE A 16 5.94 -13.42 -7.09
CA PHE A 16 5.04 -14.48 -7.53
C PHE A 16 5.81 -15.78 -7.77
N SER A 17 5.15 -16.90 -7.50
CA SER A 17 5.62 -18.23 -7.84
C SER A 17 5.48 -18.49 -9.34
N LYS A 18 6.01 -19.63 -9.81
CA LYS A 18 5.84 -20.08 -11.21
C LYS A 18 4.38 -20.33 -11.60
N ASN A 19 3.51 -20.54 -10.61
CA ASN A 19 2.07 -20.76 -10.78
C ASN A 19 1.26 -19.47 -10.67
N GLU A 20 1.92 -18.30 -10.74
CA GLU A 20 1.28 -16.97 -10.62
C GLU A 20 0.63 -16.69 -9.26
N GLU A 21 0.93 -17.49 -8.25
CA GLU A 21 0.50 -17.25 -6.87
C GLU A 21 1.50 -16.35 -6.13
N ILE A 22 1.03 -15.60 -5.14
CA ILE A 22 1.90 -14.75 -4.33
C ILE A 22 2.86 -15.60 -3.52
N ASP A 23 4.16 -15.35 -3.66
CA ASP A 23 5.22 -15.99 -2.88
C ASP A 23 5.46 -15.21 -1.57
N PHE A 24 4.72 -15.60 -0.54
CA PHE A 24 4.83 -14.98 0.78
C PHE A 24 6.17 -15.23 1.48
N GLU A 25 6.90 -16.28 1.13
CA GLU A 25 8.23 -16.53 1.69
C GLU A 25 9.24 -15.52 1.14
N SER A 26 9.25 -15.31 -0.17
CA SER A 26 10.08 -14.29 -0.80
C SER A 26 9.69 -12.87 -0.37
N LEU A 27 8.40 -12.58 -0.22
CA LEU A 27 7.94 -11.30 0.32
C LEU A 27 8.48 -11.05 1.73
N ASN A 28 8.46 -12.08 2.58
CA ASN A 28 9.04 -12.00 3.93
C ASN A 28 10.52 -11.63 3.90
N LYS A 29 11.30 -12.29 3.04
CA LYS A 29 12.74 -12.01 2.87
C LYS A 29 13.01 -10.56 2.43
N ILE A 30 12.21 -10.03 1.51
CA ILE A 30 12.31 -8.64 1.04
C ILE A 30 12.05 -7.66 2.20
N ILE A 31 11.04 -7.91 3.01
CA ILE A 31 10.71 -7.04 4.15
C ILE A 31 11.81 -7.10 5.21
N GLU A 32 12.33 -8.28 5.54
CA GLU A 32 13.43 -8.42 6.49
C GLU A 32 14.71 -7.72 5.97
N GLN A 33 14.97 -7.77 4.67
CA GLN A 33 16.07 -7.02 4.06
C GLN A 33 15.85 -5.50 4.17
N ALA A 34 14.63 -5.01 3.98
CA ALA A 34 14.31 -3.61 4.17
C ALA A 34 14.55 -3.17 5.62
N LYS A 35 14.15 -3.98 6.61
CA LYS A 35 14.43 -3.73 8.04
C LYS A 35 15.92 -3.62 8.33
N SER A 36 16.74 -4.50 7.75
CA SER A 36 18.19 -4.48 7.95
C SER A 36 18.91 -3.36 7.23
N SER A 37 18.26 -2.71 6.26
CA SER A 37 18.84 -1.62 5.44
C SER A 37 18.71 -0.23 6.05
N CYS A 38 18.27 -0.12 7.30
CA CYS A 38 18.05 1.16 8.00
C CYS A 38 17.14 2.13 7.24
N CYS A 39 16.19 1.64 6.45
CA CYS A 39 15.19 2.50 5.83
C CYS A 39 14.20 3.04 6.88
N ALA A 40 13.63 4.20 6.61
CA ALA A 40 12.68 4.86 7.52
C ALA A 40 11.29 4.20 7.51
N GLY A 41 10.98 3.40 6.50
CA GLY A 41 9.72 2.70 6.37
C GLY A 41 9.66 1.86 5.09
N VAL A 42 8.54 1.20 4.88
CA VAL A 42 8.27 0.45 3.65
C VAL A 42 6.95 0.88 3.02
N VAL A 43 6.87 0.74 1.70
CA VAL A 43 5.64 1.02 0.94
C VAL A 43 5.21 -0.27 0.25
N GLY A 44 4.07 -0.79 0.62
CA GLY A 44 3.45 -1.96 0.00
C GLY A 44 2.30 -1.57 -0.93
N LEU A 45 1.95 -2.47 -1.85
CA LEU A 45 0.82 -2.29 -2.76
C LEU A 45 0.89 -1.01 -3.63
N GLY A 46 2.12 -0.54 -3.89
CA GLY A 46 2.39 0.51 -4.87
C GLY A 46 2.47 -0.04 -6.30
N VAL A 47 2.96 0.79 -7.22
CA VAL A 47 3.15 0.40 -8.63
C VAL A 47 4.14 -0.76 -8.76
N MET A 48 5.28 -0.70 -8.06
CA MET A 48 6.26 -1.80 -8.03
C MET A 48 5.71 -3.08 -7.39
N GLY A 49 4.75 -2.97 -6.49
CA GLY A 49 4.04 -4.10 -5.90
C GLY A 49 2.95 -4.69 -6.80
N GLU A 50 2.82 -4.21 -8.04
CA GLU A 50 1.86 -4.66 -9.05
C GLU A 50 0.41 -4.72 -8.54
N ALA A 51 0.07 -3.81 -7.63
CA ALA A 51 -1.20 -3.79 -6.92
C ALA A 51 -2.44 -3.74 -7.83
N SER A 52 -2.31 -3.19 -9.04
CA SER A 52 -3.39 -3.15 -10.04
C SER A 52 -3.71 -4.52 -10.65
N LYS A 53 -2.80 -5.49 -10.52
CA LYS A 53 -2.95 -6.86 -11.05
C LYS A 53 -3.46 -7.85 -10.00
N LEU A 54 -3.50 -7.43 -8.73
CA LEU A 54 -3.98 -8.24 -7.63
C LEU A 54 -5.49 -8.12 -7.46
N THR A 55 -6.15 -9.21 -7.16
CA THR A 55 -7.51 -9.20 -6.64
C THR A 55 -7.56 -8.53 -5.26
N ASP A 56 -8.71 -8.04 -4.83
CA ASP A 56 -8.83 -7.42 -3.51
C ASP A 56 -8.47 -8.39 -2.38
N ARG A 57 -8.82 -9.67 -2.53
CA ARG A 57 -8.44 -10.73 -1.57
C ARG A 57 -6.92 -10.93 -1.46
N GLU A 58 -6.21 -10.87 -2.58
CA GLU A 58 -4.74 -10.95 -2.60
C GLU A 58 -4.11 -9.71 -1.99
N ARG A 59 -4.64 -8.53 -2.32
CA ARG A 59 -4.21 -7.26 -1.71
C ARG A 59 -4.31 -7.30 -0.19
N ASP A 60 -5.43 -7.79 0.33
CA ASP A 60 -5.66 -7.92 1.77
C ASP A 60 -4.64 -8.85 2.44
N LYS A 61 -4.34 -9.99 1.80
CA LYS A 61 -3.33 -10.94 2.29
C LYS A 61 -1.94 -10.31 2.30
N VAL A 62 -1.56 -9.62 1.21
CA VAL A 62 -0.26 -8.93 1.10
C VAL A 62 -0.15 -7.84 2.16
N ALA A 63 -1.17 -6.99 2.32
CA ALA A 63 -1.19 -5.95 3.33
C ALA A 63 -0.97 -6.51 4.74
N LYS A 64 -1.76 -7.51 5.13
CA LYS A 64 -1.62 -8.18 6.44
C LYS A 64 -0.23 -8.78 6.64
N LYS A 65 0.32 -9.41 5.59
CA LYS A 65 1.67 -9.98 5.65
C LYS A 65 2.74 -8.91 5.85
N ILE A 66 2.67 -7.81 5.10
CA ILE A 66 3.61 -6.69 5.23
C ILE A 66 3.56 -6.13 6.65
N ILE A 67 2.39 -5.81 7.16
CA ILE A 67 2.22 -5.27 8.52
C ILE A 67 2.79 -6.23 9.58
N SER A 68 2.48 -7.52 9.48
CA SER A 68 2.92 -8.50 10.47
C SER A 68 4.44 -8.68 10.51
N VAL A 69 5.12 -8.58 9.36
CA VAL A 69 6.58 -8.78 9.26
C VAL A 69 7.36 -7.49 9.51
N ALA A 70 6.82 -6.35 9.09
CA ALA A 70 7.46 -5.05 9.30
C ALA A 70 7.64 -4.71 10.79
N GLY A 71 6.74 -5.20 11.66
CA GLY A 71 6.81 -4.94 13.09
C GLY A 71 6.68 -3.44 13.39
N GLU A 72 7.71 -2.85 13.98
CA GLU A 72 7.75 -1.42 14.33
C GLU A 72 8.11 -0.50 13.14
N LEU A 73 8.55 -1.07 12.01
CA LEU A 73 8.89 -0.29 10.83
C LEU A 73 7.62 0.31 10.21
N PRO A 74 7.52 1.63 10.04
CA PRO A 74 6.34 2.27 9.46
C PRO A 74 5.98 1.73 8.09
N VAL A 75 4.70 1.40 7.88
CA VAL A 75 4.18 0.85 6.64
C VAL A 75 3.21 1.82 5.99
N THR A 76 3.50 2.19 4.74
CA THR A 76 2.55 2.88 3.87
C THR A 76 1.93 1.86 2.92
N LEU A 77 0.61 1.85 2.75
CA LEU A 77 -0.09 0.97 1.82
C LEU A 77 -0.70 1.75 0.66
N GLY A 78 -0.49 1.25 -0.55
CA GLY A 78 -1.13 1.76 -1.76
C GLY A 78 -2.62 1.40 -1.79
N THR A 79 -3.50 2.40 -1.81
CA THR A 79 -4.96 2.22 -1.80
C THR A 79 -5.63 2.75 -3.07
N THR A 80 -4.84 3.05 -4.09
CA THR A 80 -5.31 3.55 -5.39
C THR A 80 -6.40 2.65 -5.98
N GLY A 81 -7.42 3.28 -6.52
CA GLY A 81 -8.55 2.62 -7.21
C GLY A 81 -9.20 3.58 -8.20
N ASN A 82 -10.00 3.03 -9.11
CA ASN A 82 -10.67 3.82 -10.15
C ASN A 82 -11.94 4.53 -9.67
N GLY A 83 -12.42 4.23 -8.47
CA GLY A 83 -13.62 4.83 -7.89
C GLY A 83 -13.41 5.25 -6.44
N THR A 84 -14.03 6.35 -6.05
CA THR A 84 -13.93 6.92 -4.69
C THR A 84 -14.28 5.88 -3.61
N LYS A 85 -15.36 5.13 -3.79
CA LYS A 85 -15.78 4.10 -2.83
C LYS A 85 -14.70 3.02 -2.62
N THR A 86 -14.11 2.54 -3.71
CA THR A 86 -13.00 1.57 -3.64
C THR A 86 -11.80 2.11 -2.88
N VAL A 87 -11.43 3.38 -3.14
CA VAL A 87 -10.30 4.04 -2.43
C VAL A 87 -10.61 4.16 -0.94
N VAL A 88 -11.84 4.57 -0.59
CA VAL A 88 -12.26 4.69 0.82
C VAL A 88 -12.24 3.33 1.53
N GLU A 89 -12.80 2.29 0.92
CA GLU A 89 -12.83 0.94 1.49
C GLU A 89 -11.40 0.39 1.71
N ARG A 90 -10.52 0.55 0.72
CA ARG A 90 -9.11 0.14 0.82
C ARG A 90 -8.35 0.94 1.87
N SER A 91 -8.61 2.23 1.99
CA SER A 91 -7.95 3.10 2.99
C SER A 91 -8.39 2.74 4.42
N ARG A 92 -9.68 2.50 4.63
CA ARG A 92 -10.19 1.99 5.91
C ARG A 92 -9.61 0.63 6.28
N PHE A 93 -9.52 -0.27 5.30
CA PHE A 93 -8.87 -1.56 5.52
C PHE A 93 -7.40 -1.40 5.91
N ALA A 94 -6.65 -0.52 5.21
CA ALA A 94 -5.25 -0.24 5.53
C ALA A 94 -5.09 0.29 6.96
N GLU A 95 -5.93 1.22 7.38
CA GLU A 95 -5.96 1.73 8.75
C GLU A 95 -6.25 0.61 9.77
N ASN A 96 -7.28 -0.20 9.52
CA ASN A 96 -7.69 -1.29 10.41
C ASN A 96 -6.61 -2.37 10.59
N VAL A 97 -5.77 -2.60 9.58
CA VAL A 97 -4.66 -3.57 9.69
C VAL A 97 -3.39 -2.96 10.28
N GLY A 98 -3.37 -1.64 10.57
CA GLY A 98 -2.28 -0.97 11.26
C GLY A 98 -1.28 -0.26 10.34
N ALA A 99 -1.67 0.13 9.13
CA ALA A 99 -0.81 0.96 8.28
C ALA A 99 -0.58 2.34 8.91
N SER A 100 0.64 2.84 8.81
CA SER A 100 1.03 4.18 9.29
C SER A 100 0.53 5.28 8.37
N ALA A 101 0.41 4.98 7.07
CA ALA A 101 -0.09 5.91 6.05
C ALA A 101 -0.68 5.17 4.85
N VAL A 102 -1.39 5.88 4.01
CA VAL A 102 -1.86 5.40 2.70
C VAL A 102 -1.29 6.25 1.57
N MET A 103 -1.06 5.61 0.42
CA MET A 103 -0.62 6.27 -0.80
C MET A 103 -1.70 6.13 -1.87
N ILE A 104 -2.17 7.26 -2.39
CA ILE A 104 -3.22 7.32 -3.40
C ILE A 104 -2.70 8.06 -4.61
N SER A 105 -2.80 7.44 -5.79
CA SER A 105 -2.52 8.10 -7.06
C SER A 105 -3.83 8.59 -7.69
N ALA A 106 -3.77 9.75 -8.36
CA ALA A 106 -4.90 10.24 -9.13
C ALA A 106 -5.28 9.25 -10.26
N PRO A 107 -6.58 9.10 -10.57
CA PRO A 107 -7.02 8.23 -11.65
C PRO A 107 -6.42 8.68 -13.00
N SER A 108 -5.82 7.74 -13.74
CA SER A 108 -5.15 8.01 -15.03
C SER A 108 -6.11 8.26 -16.19
N MET A 109 -7.39 7.99 -16.04
CA MET A 109 -8.39 7.94 -17.12
C MET A 109 -9.15 9.26 -17.36
N LEU A 110 -8.96 10.27 -16.55
CA LEU A 110 -9.64 11.55 -16.71
C LEU A 110 -8.61 12.68 -16.81
N LYS A 111 -8.83 13.65 -17.71
CA LYS A 111 -8.12 14.92 -17.61
C LYS A 111 -8.29 15.41 -16.17
N PRO A 112 -7.21 15.58 -15.41
CA PRO A 112 -7.31 15.87 -13.99
C PRO A 112 -8.10 17.17 -13.79
N ASN A 113 -9.29 17.02 -13.23
CA ASN A 113 -10.05 18.13 -12.72
C ASN A 113 -9.69 18.26 -11.24
N LEU A 114 -9.12 19.38 -10.85
CA LEU A 114 -8.66 19.64 -9.49
C LEU A 114 -9.76 19.41 -8.45
N ASN A 115 -11.01 19.74 -8.78
CA ASN A 115 -12.16 19.52 -7.89
C ASN A 115 -12.47 18.04 -7.68
N ALA A 116 -12.33 17.20 -8.71
CA ALA A 116 -12.53 15.77 -8.60
C ALA A 116 -11.43 15.11 -7.73
N LEU A 117 -10.18 15.58 -7.87
CA LEU A 117 -9.05 15.12 -7.03
C LEU A 117 -9.25 15.52 -5.57
N LEU A 118 -9.72 16.74 -5.30
CA LEU A 118 -10.04 17.20 -3.95
C LEU A 118 -11.13 16.36 -3.30
N ILE A 119 -12.18 15.98 -4.03
CA ILE A 119 -13.26 15.14 -3.52
C ILE A 119 -12.73 13.75 -3.10
N ILE A 120 -11.89 13.12 -3.91
CA ILE A 120 -11.27 11.82 -3.57
C ILE A 120 -10.42 11.94 -2.30
N PHE A 121 -9.60 13.00 -2.19
CA PHE A 121 -8.74 13.23 -1.03
C PHE A 121 -9.53 13.50 0.25
N ILE A 122 -10.52 14.39 0.20
CA ILE A 122 -11.34 14.75 1.37
C ILE A 122 -12.18 13.56 1.83
N THR A 123 -12.78 12.80 0.91
CA THR A 123 -13.61 11.64 1.25
C THR A 123 -12.78 10.48 1.83
N SER A 124 -11.50 10.37 1.48
CA SER A 124 -10.61 9.36 2.06
C SER A 124 -10.11 9.70 3.47
N GLN A 125 -10.13 10.99 3.85
CA GLN A 125 -9.69 11.44 5.18
C GLN A 125 -10.82 11.57 6.21
N ASN A 126 -12.07 11.70 5.75
CA ASN A 126 -13.26 11.76 6.61
C ASN A 126 -14.20 10.61 6.22
N PRO A 127 -14.11 9.46 6.89
CA PRO A 127 -15.01 8.32 6.67
C PRO A 127 -16.42 8.59 7.21
#